data_cc0170ed0296604e186db1b0277c9157
#
_entry.id   cc0170ed0296604e186db1b0277c9157
#
_cell.length_a   1.000
_cell.length_b   1.000
_cell.length_c   1.000
_cell.angle_alpha   90.00
_cell.angle_beta   90.00
_cell.angle_gamma   90.00
#
_symmetry.space_group_name_H-M   'P 1'
#
loop_
_entity.id
_entity.type
_entity.pdbx_description
1 polymer ?
#
loop_
_entity_poly.entity_id
_entity_poly.type
_entity_poly.pdbx_seq_one_letter_code
_entity_poly.pdbx_strand_id
1 'polypeptide(L)'
;MASLEIREGTFSGGLPYLSVGSGEPLVYLPGGTTNHRNPKPGLERMMTLRTVKPLARVGFAVYFTNRWPGMAPDITFAEVAERHAEAIQDYFGEPVHVLGHSTGGSLALQLIADRPDVIRKAVVASAAYTLGPVAKRSQQELLHAIETTGRFAAETLLEGMVRSRWIRLVLTPLMRVVSRRIRIENPTDTIAMLRAEDAFDVRARLGKIETETLVICGAQDYYWTLEMFAETAFRMPHGRLIMYPNRGHAVVTAPEFVLDVSAFLRA
;
A
#
# COMPACT_ATOMS: atom_id res chain seq x y z
N MET A 1 -16.75 5.84 -24.48
CA MET A 1 -16.68 5.53 -23.04
C MET A 1 -16.90 6.83 -22.29
N ALA A 2 -17.83 6.89 -21.33
CA ALA A 2 -18.01 8.08 -20.49
C ALA A 2 -16.71 8.40 -19.77
N SER A 3 -16.37 9.68 -19.65
CA SER A 3 -15.21 10.13 -18.89
C SER A 3 -15.44 9.83 -17.42
N LEU A 4 -14.48 9.14 -16.78
CA LEU A 4 -14.54 8.93 -15.34
C LEU A 4 -14.40 10.27 -14.63
N GLU A 5 -15.28 10.54 -13.69
CA GLU A 5 -15.17 11.72 -12.84
C GLU A 5 -13.93 11.59 -11.94
N ILE A 6 -13.16 12.67 -11.82
CA ILE A 6 -11.96 12.74 -10.98
C ILE A 6 -12.13 13.95 -10.07
N ARG A 7 -12.06 13.73 -8.76
CA ARG A 7 -12.11 14.78 -7.75
C ARG A 7 -10.92 14.67 -6.80
N GLU A 8 -10.54 15.78 -6.21
CA GLU A 8 -9.55 15.84 -5.14
C GLU A 8 -10.17 16.42 -3.89
N GLY A 9 -9.70 15.98 -2.74
CA GLY A 9 -10.14 16.49 -1.46
C GLY A 9 -9.21 16.08 -0.33
N THR A 10 -9.68 16.34 0.87
CA THR A 10 -9.01 15.97 2.11
C THR A 10 -10.06 15.43 3.06
N PHE A 11 -9.85 14.24 3.59
CA PHE A 11 -10.64 13.68 4.68
C PHE A 11 -10.35 14.40 6.01
N SER A 12 -11.17 14.17 7.02
CA SER A 12 -10.86 14.54 8.40
C SER A 12 -9.45 14.07 8.78
N GLY A 13 -8.83 14.74 9.73
CA GLY A 13 -7.44 14.43 10.09
C GLY A 13 -6.40 14.81 9.04
N GLY A 14 -6.77 15.50 7.95
CA GLY A 14 -5.83 16.01 6.96
C GLY A 14 -5.35 15.00 5.91
N LEU A 15 -6.02 13.85 5.75
CA LEU A 15 -5.63 12.82 4.76
C LEU A 15 -6.05 13.24 3.35
N PRO A 16 -5.10 13.51 2.44
CA PRO A 16 -5.43 13.88 1.07
C PRO A 16 -5.94 12.67 0.28
N TYR A 17 -6.93 12.89 -0.58
CA TYR A 17 -7.42 11.85 -1.49
C TYR A 17 -7.62 12.35 -2.92
N LEU A 18 -7.46 11.44 -3.86
CA LEU A 18 -7.88 11.54 -5.25
C LEU A 18 -8.97 10.51 -5.51
N SER A 19 -10.22 10.92 -5.75
CA SER A 19 -11.29 9.99 -6.11
C SER A 19 -11.47 9.87 -7.60
N VAL A 20 -11.78 8.66 -8.07
CA VAL A 20 -11.98 8.32 -9.48
C VAL A 20 -13.19 7.42 -9.64
N GLY A 21 -14.12 7.81 -10.51
CA GLY A 21 -15.32 7.03 -10.82
C GLY A 21 -16.48 7.27 -9.87
N SER A 22 -17.46 6.39 -9.94
CA SER A 22 -18.67 6.41 -9.12
C SER A 22 -19.10 4.97 -8.82
N GLY A 23 -19.95 4.78 -7.80
CA GLY A 23 -20.43 3.48 -7.35
C GLY A 23 -19.96 3.15 -5.93
N GLU A 24 -19.73 1.87 -5.65
CA GLU A 24 -19.39 1.40 -4.32
C GLU A 24 -18.03 1.94 -3.86
N PRO A 25 -17.92 2.51 -2.63
CA PRO A 25 -16.68 3.09 -2.14
C PRO A 25 -15.57 2.05 -1.98
N LEU A 26 -14.39 2.35 -2.53
CA LEU A 26 -13.16 1.57 -2.36
C LEU A 26 -12.01 2.51 -1.98
N VAL A 27 -11.58 2.43 -0.72
CA VAL A 27 -10.40 3.18 -0.26
C VAL A 27 -9.14 2.43 -0.69
N TYR A 28 -8.33 3.07 -1.53
CA TYR A 28 -7.06 2.54 -1.99
C TYR A 28 -5.91 3.15 -1.18
N LEU A 29 -5.21 2.32 -0.44
CA LEU A 29 -4.04 2.68 0.36
C LEU A 29 -2.76 2.35 -0.45
N PRO A 30 -2.00 3.36 -0.90
CA PRO A 30 -0.80 3.14 -1.70
C PRO A 30 0.36 2.58 -0.89
N GLY A 31 1.33 2.00 -1.56
CA GLY A 31 2.62 1.63 -1.02
C GLY A 31 3.42 2.81 -0.46
N GLY A 32 4.70 2.61 -0.23
CA GLY A 32 5.58 3.67 0.23
C GLY A 32 5.54 4.89 -0.70
N THR A 33 5.23 6.05 -0.15
CA THR A 33 5.22 7.34 -0.86
C THR A 33 6.26 8.26 -0.27
N THR A 34 6.88 9.06 -1.12
CA THR A 34 7.87 10.06 -0.70
C THR A 34 7.24 11.40 -0.28
N ASN A 35 5.94 11.58 -0.56
CA ASN A 35 5.23 12.81 -0.29
C ASN A 35 3.81 12.53 0.19
N HIS A 36 3.42 13.16 1.28
CA HIS A 36 2.11 12.99 1.92
C HIS A 36 1.12 14.06 1.42
N ARG A 37 0.72 13.94 0.17
CA ARG A 37 -0.20 14.83 -0.54
C ARG A 37 -0.86 14.13 -1.72
N ASN A 38 -1.81 14.79 -2.34
CA ASN A 38 -2.35 14.33 -3.63
C ASN A 38 -1.28 14.33 -4.73
N PRO A 39 -1.36 13.37 -5.69
CA PRO A 39 -0.41 13.28 -6.80
C PRO A 39 -0.44 14.56 -7.64
N LYS A 40 0.71 15.20 -7.84
CA LYS A 40 0.84 16.39 -8.71
C LYS A 40 0.52 16.05 -10.17
N PRO A 41 -0.05 17.01 -10.92
CA PRO A 41 -0.22 16.86 -12.36
C PRO A 41 1.09 16.42 -13.06
N GLY A 42 0.97 15.58 -14.09
CA GLY A 42 2.10 15.01 -14.81
C GLY A 42 2.27 13.52 -14.55
N LEU A 43 3.51 13.05 -14.47
CA LEU A 43 3.85 11.62 -14.39
C LEU A 43 3.27 10.94 -13.14
N GLU A 44 3.38 11.59 -11.99
CA GLU A 44 2.89 11.04 -10.71
C GLU A 44 1.39 10.76 -10.77
N ARG A 45 0.60 11.76 -11.19
CA ARG A 45 -0.85 11.60 -11.34
C ARG A 45 -1.22 10.59 -12.42
N MET A 46 -0.50 10.58 -13.53
CA MET A 46 -0.71 9.61 -14.60
C MET A 46 -0.51 8.18 -14.09
N MET A 47 0.53 7.91 -13.33
CA MET A 47 0.81 6.59 -12.75
C MET A 47 -0.28 6.18 -11.75
N THR A 48 -0.68 7.09 -10.85
CA THR A 48 -1.80 6.85 -9.92
C THR A 48 -3.08 6.51 -10.69
N LEU A 49 -3.43 7.30 -11.69
CA LEU A 49 -4.64 7.06 -12.50
C LEU A 49 -4.58 5.75 -13.28
N ARG A 50 -3.41 5.29 -13.72
CA ARG A 50 -3.26 3.97 -14.35
C ARG A 50 -3.58 2.83 -13.38
N THR A 51 -3.30 3.01 -12.10
CA THR A 51 -3.61 2.02 -11.07
C THR A 51 -5.09 2.01 -10.70
N VAL A 52 -5.71 3.17 -10.51
CA VAL A 52 -7.07 3.25 -9.95
C VAL A 52 -8.19 3.26 -11.01
N LYS A 53 -7.96 3.78 -12.22
CA LYS A 53 -8.98 3.81 -13.28
C LYS A 53 -9.55 2.45 -13.67
N PRO A 54 -8.77 1.36 -13.74
CA PRO A 54 -9.34 0.04 -14.04
C PRO A 54 -10.38 -0.40 -13.01
N LEU A 55 -10.16 -0.17 -11.72
CA LEU A 55 -11.12 -0.45 -10.65
C LEU A 55 -12.36 0.44 -10.76
N ALA A 56 -12.18 1.73 -11.07
CA ALA A 56 -13.31 2.64 -11.30
C ALA A 56 -14.16 2.23 -12.52
N ARG A 57 -13.56 1.69 -13.57
CA ARG A 57 -14.29 1.20 -14.76
C ARG A 57 -15.16 -0.01 -14.50
N VAL A 58 -14.84 -0.80 -13.49
CA VAL A 58 -15.69 -1.93 -13.06
C VAL A 58 -16.68 -1.54 -11.96
N GLY A 59 -16.91 -0.23 -11.71
CA GLY A 59 -18.01 0.31 -10.93
C GLY A 59 -17.70 0.59 -9.47
N PHE A 60 -16.44 0.85 -9.12
CA PHE A 60 -16.08 1.40 -7.81
C PHE A 60 -15.86 2.91 -7.87
N ALA A 61 -16.23 3.59 -6.79
CA ALA A 61 -15.73 4.93 -6.49
C ALA A 61 -14.39 4.77 -5.74
N VAL A 62 -13.27 4.87 -6.44
CA VAL A 62 -11.95 4.60 -5.87
C VAL A 62 -11.36 5.85 -5.24
N TYR A 63 -11.10 5.82 -3.95
CA TYR A 63 -10.46 6.89 -3.18
C TYR A 63 -8.99 6.52 -2.91
N PHE A 64 -8.09 7.01 -3.76
CA PHE A 64 -6.65 6.88 -3.53
C PHE A 64 -6.25 7.84 -2.41
N THR A 65 -6.02 7.29 -1.22
CA THR A 65 -5.84 8.05 0.02
C THR A 65 -4.41 7.97 0.49
N ASN A 66 -3.72 9.11 0.55
CA ASN A 66 -2.37 9.20 1.06
C ASN A 66 -2.37 9.53 2.57
N ARG A 67 -1.22 9.47 3.21
CA ARG A 67 -1.01 9.89 4.61
C ARG A 67 -1.04 11.42 4.67
N TRP A 68 -1.33 11.96 5.85
CA TRP A 68 -1.32 13.40 6.09
C TRP A 68 0.12 13.93 6.24
N PRO A 69 0.39 15.19 5.91
CA PRO A 69 1.67 15.84 6.19
C PRO A 69 1.79 16.25 7.67
N GLY A 70 3.03 16.35 8.17
CA GLY A 70 3.31 16.76 9.56
C GLY A 70 3.08 15.64 10.57
N MET A 71 3.53 14.42 10.26
CA MET A 71 3.47 13.27 11.16
C MET A 71 4.41 13.48 12.37
N ALA A 72 3.97 13.04 13.55
CA ALA A 72 4.84 12.98 14.72
C ALA A 72 6.01 12.01 14.48
N PRO A 73 7.24 12.35 14.89
CA PRO A 73 8.42 11.50 14.61
C PRO A 73 8.38 10.11 15.27
N ASP A 74 7.60 9.98 16.33
CA ASP A 74 7.41 8.78 17.15
C ASP A 74 6.06 8.11 16.95
N ILE A 75 5.33 8.50 15.89
CA ILE A 75 4.03 7.92 15.57
C ILE A 75 4.13 6.40 15.40
N THR A 76 3.19 5.69 15.97
CA THR A 76 3.06 4.24 15.80
C THR A 76 2.24 3.88 14.55
N PHE A 77 2.42 2.67 14.04
CA PHE A 77 1.65 2.20 12.89
C PHE A 77 0.15 2.04 13.21
N ALA A 78 -0.17 1.71 14.47
CA ALA A 78 -1.54 1.68 14.97
C ALA A 78 -2.20 3.06 14.97
N GLU A 79 -1.49 4.13 15.36
CA GLU A 79 -2.02 5.51 15.28
C GLU A 79 -2.22 5.96 13.84
N VAL A 80 -1.36 5.51 12.91
CA VAL A 80 -1.58 5.74 11.47
C VAL A 80 -2.86 5.06 11.00
N ALA A 81 -3.09 3.81 11.41
CA ALA A 81 -4.32 3.08 11.09
C ALA A 81 -5.56 3.73 11.72
N GLU A 82 -5.50 4.09 13.00
CA GLU A 82 -6.63 4.75 13.70
C GLU A 82 -7.06 6.04 12.99
N ARG A 83 -6.10 6.88 12.59
CA ARG A 83 -6.44 8.12 11.87
C ARG A 83 -7.07 7.88 10.50
N HIS A 84 -6.70 6.79 9.81
CA HIS A 84 -7.38 6.39 8.58
C HIS A 84 -8.80 5.87 8.88
N ALA A 85 -8.97 5.11 9.96
CA ALA A 85 -10.27 4.60 10.38
C ALA A 85 -11.26 5.73 10.74
N GLU A 86 -10.80 6.70 11.55
CA GLU A 86 -11.58 7.91 11.88
C GLU A 86 -12.00 8.65 10.60
N ALA A 87 -11.07 8.86 9.67
CA ALA A 87 -11.34 9.55 8.41
C ALA A 87 -12.34 8.80 7.52
N ILE A 88 -12.28 7.47 7.49
CA ILE A 88 -13.24 6.61 6.78
C ILE A 88 -14.61 6.74 7.44
N GLN A 89 -14.68 6.61 8.75
CA GLN A 89 -15.93 6.70 9.51
C GLN A 89 -16.61 8.05 9.34
N ASP A 90 -15.86 9.14 9.47
CA ASP A 90 -16.37 10.51 9.36
C ASP A 90 -16.91 10.84 7.97
N TYR A 91 -16.24 10.32 6.92
CA TYR A 91 -16.60 10.66 5.54
C TYR A 91 -17.71 9.78 4.97
N PHE A 92 -17.67 8.47 5.24
CA PHE A 92 -18.60 7.52 4.63
C PHE A 92 -19.80 7.19 5.57
N GLY A 93 -19.61 7.23 6.89
CA GLY A 93 -20.64 6.92 7.88
C GLY A 93 -21.04 5.43 7.92
N GLU A 94 -20.45 4.59 7.06
CA GLU A 94 -20.68 3.15 6.96
C GLU A 94 -19.38 2.42 6.60
N PRO A 95 -19.27 1.10 6.86
CA PRO A 95 -18.10 0.32 6.49
C PRO A 95 -17.89 0.28 4.97
N VAL A 96 -16.64 0.50 4.54
CA VAL A 96 -16.23 0.52 3.13
C VAL A 96 -15.27 -0.60 2.79
N HIS A 97 -15.08 -0.86 1.49
CA HIS A 97 -13.99 -1.72 1.03
C HIS A 97 -12.65 -1.00 1.11
N VAL A 98 -11.61 -1.75 1.49
CA VAL A 98 -10.22 -1.27 1.50
C VAL A 98 -9.36 -2.16 0.61
N LEU A 99 -8.50 -1.54 -0.19
CA LEU A 99 -7.42 -2.19 -0.94
C LEU A 99 -6.10 -1.54 -0.57
N GLY A 100 -5.22 -2.29 0.05
CA GLY A 100 -3.87 -1.83 0.37
C GLY A 100 -2.80 -2.53 -0.49
N HIS A 101 -1.82 -1.78 -0.98
CA HIS A 101 -0.68 -2.32 -1.73
C HIS A 101 0.63 -2.02 -1.01
N SER A 102 1.49 -3.02 -0.81
CA SER A 102 2.80 -2.89 -0.14
C SER A 102 2.62 -2.28 1.27
N THR A 103 3.27 -1.18 1.63
CA THR A 103 3.02 -0.43 2.89
C THR A 103 1.53 -0.17 3.13
N GLY A 104 0.76 0.12 2.07
CA GLY A 104 -0.70 0.24 2.17
C GLY A 104 -1.39 -1.08 2.51
N GLY A 105 -0.81 -2.22 2.12
CA GLY A 105 -1.27 -3.56 2.51
C GLY A 105 -0.99 -3.86 3.98
N SER A 106 0.18 -3.48 4.49
CA SER A 106 0.48 -3.50 5.93
C SER A 106 -0.54 -2.65 6.70
N LEU A 107 -0.85 -1.46 6.18
CA LEU A 107 -1.83 -0.55 6.79
C LEU A 107 -3.26 -1.12 6.74
N ALA A 108 -3.66 -1.78 5.65
CA ALA A 108 -4.95 -2.45 5.57
C ALA A 108 -5.07 -3.59 6.61
N LEU A 109 -4.00 -4.37 6.82
CA LEU A 109 -3.95 -5.41 7.86
C LEU A 109 -4.03 -4.82 9.27
N GLN A 110 -3.36 -3.70 9.53
CA GLN A 110 -3.48 -3.00 10.81
C GLN A 110 -4.90 -2.48 11.04
N LEU A 111 -5.51 -1.87 10.00
CA LEU A 111 -6.89 -1.37 10.04
C LEU A 111 -7.90 -2.47 10.41
N ILE A 112 -7.88 -3.61 9.70
CA ILE A 112 -8.83 -4.70 10.00
C ILE A 112 -8.57 -5.39 11.34
N ALA A 113 -7.34 -5.27 11.86
CA ALA A 113 -7.02 -5.78 13.19
C ALA A 113 -7.48 -4.83 14.31
N ASP A 114 -7.43 -3.50 14.11
CA ASP A 114 -7.76 -2.49 15.13
C ASP A 114 -9.20 -1.99 15.03
N ARG A 115 -9.67 -1.75 13.80
CA ARG A 115 -10.95 -1.10 13.48
C ARG A 115 -11.73 -1.87 12.40
N PRO A 116 -12.09 -3.15 12.68
CA PRO A 116 -12.90 -3.94 11.74
C PRO A 116 -14.29 -3.33 11.49
N ASP A 117 -14.77 -2.48 12.40
CA ASP A 117 -16.08 -1.81 12.36
C ASP A 117 -16.21 -0.86 11.15
N VAL A 118 -15.13 -0.31 10.62
CA VAL A 118 -15.16 0.62 9.48
C VAL A 118 -14.82 -0.05 8.14
N ILE A 119 -14.52 -1.36 8.13
CA ILE A 119 -14.11 -2.10 6.95
C ILE A 119 -15.10 -3.21 6.60
N ARG A 120 -15.68 -3.16 5.39
CA ARG A 120 -16.60 -4.18 4.86
C ARG A 120 -15.85 -5.42 4.40
N LYS A 121 -14.88 -5.27 3.51
CA LYS A 121 -13.93 -6.30 3.05
C LYS A 121 -12.58 -5.67 2.77
N ALA A 122 -11.51 -6.44 2.89
CA ALA A 122 -10.16 -5.98 2.65
C ALA A 122 -9.44 -6.76 1.53
N VAL A 123 -8.68 -6.05 0.70
CA VAL A 123 -7.71 -6.64 -0.22
C VAL A 123 -6.31 -6.21 0.20
N VAL A 124 -5.44 -7.17 0.45
CA VAL A 124 -4.04 -6.98 0.84
C VAL A 124 -3.15 -7.44 -0.29
N ALA A 125 -2.59 -6.49 -1.04
CA ALA A 125 -1.76 -6.77 -2.20
C ALA A 125 -0.27 -6.58 -1.86
N SER A 126 0.55 -7.61 -2.10
CA SER A 126 2.01 -7.60 -1.88
C SER A 126 2.42 -7.13 -0.48
N ALA A 127 1.74 -7.64 0.56
CA ALA A 127 2.06 -7.43 1.97
C ALA A 127 1.65 -8.63 2.80
N ALA A 128 2.26 -8.80 3.97
CA ALA A 128 1.95 -9.87 4.92
C ALA A 128 1.89 -9.30 6.34
N TYR A 129 1.63 -10.16 7.31
CA TYR A 129 1.41 -9.83 8.73
C TYR A 129 2.53 -9.01 9.40
N THR A 130 3.70 -8.96 8.81
CA THR A 130 4.86 -8.12 9.17
C THR A 130 5.73 -7.90 7.94
N LEU A 131 6.75 -7.05 8.04
CA LEU A 131 7.72 -6.89 6.95
C LEU A 131 8.52 -8.18 6.74
N GLY A 132 8.62 -8.61 5.48
CA GLY A 132 9.50 -9.72 5.11
C GLY A 132 10.98 -9.37 5.30
N PRO A 133 11.87 -10.39 5.37
CA PRO A 133 13.29 -10.15 5.69
C PRO A 133 13.99 -9.20 4.71
N VAL A 134 13.66 -9.28 3.42
CA VAL A 134 14.22 -8.37 2.39
C VAL A 134 13.55 -7.00 2.47
N ALA A 135 12.22 -6.94 2.69
CA ALA A 135 11.51 -5.68 2.87
C ALA A 135 12.12 -4.88 4.04
N LYS A 136 12.33 -5.54 5.16
CA LYS A 136 12.90 -4.91 6.37
C LYS A 136 14.30 -4.36 6.12
N ARG A 137 15.20 -5.14 5.52
CA ARG A 137 16.55 -4.66 5.16
C ARG A 137 16.50 -3.48 4.19
N SER A 138 15.76 -3.61 3.09
CA SER A 138 15.63 -2.55 2.08
C SER A 138 15.07 -1.27 2.67
N GLN A 139 14.10 -1.39 3.59
CA GLN A 139 13.50 -0.24 4.29
C GLN A 139 14.49 0.42 5.25
N GLN A 140 15.27 -0.36 6.00
CA GLN A 140 16.30 0.18 6.90
C GLN A 140 17.42 0.88 6.14
N GLU A 141 17.86 0.33 5.01
CA GLU A 141 18.83 0.98 4.12
C GLU A 141 18.27 2.28 3.52
N LEU A 142 17.01 2.28 3.10
CA LEU A 142 16.32 3.47 2.61
C LEU A 142 16.21 4.54 3.71
N LEU A 143 15.78 4.14 4.90
CA LEU A 143 15.68 5.01 6.08
C LEU A 143 17.04 5.67 6.38
N HIS A 144 18.10 4.87 6.48
CA HIS A 144 19.45 5.38 6.71
C HIS A 144 19.90 6.37 5.62
N ALA A 145 19.61 6.07 4.34
CA ALA A 145 19.93 6.97 3.25
C ALA A 145 19.19 8.31 3.33
N ILE A 146 17.89 8.28 3.71
CA ILE A 146 17.10 9.51 3.89
C ILE A 146 17.63 10.32 5.07
N GLU A 147 17.91 9.69 6.20
CA GLU A 147 18.44 10.34 7.42
C GLU A 147 19.80 11.01 7.17
N THR A 148 20.68 10.34 6.41
CA THR A 148 22.05 10.85 6.21
C THR A 148 22.19 11.81 5.03
N THR A 149 21.35 11.67 4.00
CA THR A 149 21.50 12.43 2.74
C THR A 149 20.28 13.25 2.35
N GLY A 150 19.13 13.05 3.01
CA GLY A 150 17.85 13.66 2.64
C GLY A 150 17.29 13.16 1.30
N ARG A 151 17.82 12.05 0.73
CA ARG A 151 17.47 11.56 -0.61
C ARG A 151 16.84 10.19 -0.57
N PHE A 152 15.95 9.95 -1.51
CA PHE A 152 15.35 8.64 -1.72
C PHE A 152 16.33 7.73 -2.47
N ALA A 153 16.76 6.65 -1.85
CA ALA A 153 17.71 5.70 -2.41
C ALA A 153 16.95 4.53 -3.08
N ALA A 154 16.43 4.74 -4.30
CA ALA A 154 15.63 3.73 -5.01
C ALA A 154 16.40 2.42 -5.28
N GLU A 155 17.72 2.45 -5.29
CA GLU A 155 18.56 1.27 -5.43
C GLU A 155 18.41 0.26 -4.29
N THR A 156 18.04 0.69 -3.09
CA THR A 156 17.79 -0.20 -1.94
C THR A 156 16.60 -1.12 -2.15
N LEU A 157 15.69 -0.73 -3.05
CA LEU A 157 14.49 -1.50 -3.37
C LEU A 157 14.73 -2.62 -4.39
N LEU A 158 15.89 -2.66 -5.04
CA LEU A 158 16.18 -3.63 -6.11
C LEU A 158 16.20 -5.07 -5.62
N GLU A 159 16.59 -5.33 -4.37
CA GLU A 159 16.70 -6.70 -3.85
C GLU A 159 15.34 -7.41 -3.83
N GLY A 160 14.29 -6.72 -3.44
CA GLY A 160 12.94 -7.26 -3.40
C GLY A 160 12.25 -7.36 -4.77
N MET A 161 12.76 -6.64 -5.77
CA MET A 161 12.19 -6.60 -7.13
C MET A 161 12.90 -7.50 -8.11
N VAL A 162 14.21 -7.78 -7.92
CA VAL A 162 15.07 -8.46 -8.90
C VAL A 162 15.88 -9.55 -8.22
N ARG A 163 15.61 -10.83 -8.56
CA ARG A 163 16.31 -11.99 -8.00
C ARG A 163 17.80 -12.04 -8.40
N SER A 164 18.11 -11.80 -9.67
CA SER A 164 19.45 -11.95 -10.22
C SER A 164 20.40 -10.89 -9.66
N ARG A 165 21.44 -11.34 -8.93
CA ARG A 165 22.52 -10.46 -8.42
C ARG A 165 23.24 -9.70 -9.52
N TRP A 166 23.40 -10.32 -10.69
CA TRP A 166 24.07 -9.70 -11.83
C TRP A 166 23.24 -8.57 -12.41
N ILE A 167 21.93 -8.76 -12.56
CA ILE A 167 21.02 -7.70 -13.01
C ILE A 167 21.01 -6.56 -11.99
N ARG A 168 20.95 -6.85 -10.70
CA ARG A 168 21.05 -5.82 -9.66
C ARG A 168 22.35 -5.01 -9.75
N LEU A 169 23.49 -5.70 -9.96
CA LEU A 169 24.80 -5.03 -10.10
C LEU A 169 24.80 -4.01 -11.25
N VAL A 170 24.16 -4.34 -12.38
CA VAL A 170 24.05 -3.44 -13.54
C VAL A 170 23.03 -2.31 -13.28
N LEU A 171 21.90 -2.61 -12.63
CA LEU A 171 20.85 -1.63 -12.39
C LEU A 171 21.16 -0.66 -11.25
N THR A 172 21.94 -1.06 -10.25
CA THR A 172 22.24 -0.21 -9.08
C THR A 172 22.82 1.17 -9.46
N PRO A 173 23.83 1.32 -10.32
CA PRO A 173 24.33 2.63 -10.68
C PRO A 173 23.30 3.47 -11.44
N LEU A 174 22.47 2.85 -12.29
CA LEU A 174 21.39 3.54 -12.97
C LEU A 174 20.33 4.04 -11.97
N MET A 175 19.91 3.20 -11.03
CA MET A 175 18.96 3.58 -9.99
C MET A 175 19.49 4.69 -9.09
N ARG A 176 20.78 4.72 -8.76
CA ARG A 176 21.43 5.82 -8.04
C ARG A 176 21.32 7.15 -8.79
N VAL A 177 21.46 7.13 -10.12
CA VAL A 177 21.26 8.35 -10.93
C VAL A 177 19.80 8.79 -10.91
N VAL A 178 18.84 7.86 -11.00
CA VAL A 178 17.40 8.15 -10.90
C VAL A 178 17.07 8.70 -9.51
N SER A 179 17.58 8.08 -8.46
CA SER A 179 17.37 8.49 -7.05
C SER A 179 17.75 9.95 -6.79
N ARG A 180 18.81 10.45 -7.44
CA ARG A 180 19.23 11.85 -7.31
C ARG A 180 18.19 12.85 -7.82
N ARG A 181 17.23 12.42 -8.63
CA ARG A 181 16.15 13.25 -9.17
C ARG A 181 14.85 13.14 -8.37
N ILE A 182 14.74 12.14 -7.50
CA ILE A 182 13.57 11.96 -6.62
C ILE A 182 13.75 12.91 -5.43
N ARG A 183 12.86 13.88 -5.33
CA ARG A 183 12.81 14.79 -4.18
C ARG A 183 11.79 14.29 -3.18
N ILE A 184 12.19 14.23 -1.92
CA ILE A 184 11.30 14.05 -0.78
C ILE A 184 10.97 15.46 -0.29
N GLU A 185 9.69 15.84 -0.34
CA GLU A 185 9.27 17.20 0.07
C GLU A 185 9.36 17.37 1.59
N ASN A 186 8.96 16.33 2.33
CA ASN A 186 9.08 16.29 3.79
C ASN A 186 9.77 14.98 4.24
N PRO A 187 11.09 14.97 4.39
CA PRO A 187 11.81 13.77 4.83
C PRO A 187 11.37 13.25 6.20
N THR A 188 10.97 14.14 7.13
CA THR A 188 10.55 13.76 8.48
C THR A 188 9.30 12.89 8.47
N ASP A 189 8.32 13.17 7.62
CA ASP A 189 7.11 12.37 7.47
C ASP A 189 7.44 10.98 6.88
N THR A 190 8.33 10.92 5.88
CA THR A 190 8.78 9.65 5.30
C THR A 190 9.53 8.82 6.32
N ILE A 191 10.43 9.42 7.11
CA ILE A 191 11.17 8.76 8.19
C ILE A 191 10.20 8.22 9.26
N ALA A 192 9.26 9.04 9.72
CA ALA A 192 8.27 8.64 10.71
C ALA A 192 7.46 7.43 10.23
N MET A 193 6.99 7.45 8.98
CA MET A 193 6.22 6.34 8.39
C MET A 193 7.05 5.06 8.25
N LEU A 194 8.30 5.15 7.79
CA LEU A 194 9.19 3.98 7.67
C LEU A 194 9.49 3.36 9.03
N ARG A 195 9.75 4.18 10.06
CA ARG A 195 9.96 3.70 11.44
C ARG A 195 8.71 3.05 12.03
N ALA A 196 7.55 3.64 11.81
CA ALA A 196 6.29 3.08 12.26
C ALA A 196 6.02 1.71 11.63
N GLU A 197 6.24 1.56 10.31
CA GLU A 197 6.06 0.29 9.61
C GLU A 197 7.12 -0.76 9.99
N ASP A 198 8.36 -0.37 10.34
CA ASP A 198 9.41 -1.32 10.77
C ASP A 198 9.02 -2.09 12.04
N ALA A 199 8.16 -1.49 12.88
CA ALA A 199 7.61 -2.10 14.09
C ALA A 199 6.29 -2.84 13.87
N PHE A 200 5.72 -2.82 12.64
CA PHE A 200 4.44 -3.45 12.33
C PHE A 200 4.51 -4.98 12.44
N ASP A 201 3.64 -5.57 13.26
CA ASP A 201 3.41 -7.01 13.34
C ASP A 201 2.01 -7.31 13.90
N VAL A 202 1.17 -7.94 13.07
CA VAL A 202 -0.18 -8.40 13.48
C VAL A 202 -0.30 -9.92 13.54
N ARG A 203 0.82 -10.68 13.48
CA ARG A 203 0.84 -12.14 13.41
C ARG A 203 0.02 -12.79 14.50
N ALA A 204 0.17 -12.35 15.75
CA ALA A 204 -0.55 -12.91 16.89
C ALA A 204 -2.06 -12.63 16.86
N ARG A 205 -2.49 -11.69 16.05
CA ARG A 205 -3.88 -11.22 15.93
C ARG A 205 -4.62 -11.82 14.75
N LEU A 206 -3.93 -12.41 13.75
CA LEU A 206 -4.53 -12.93 12.51
C LEU A 206 -5.75 -13.83 12.77
N GLY A 207 -5.67 -14.74 13.73
CA GLY A 207 -6.78 -15.65 14.07
C GLY A 207 -8.02 -14.98 14.69
N LYS A 208 -7.97 -13.67 14.94
CA LYS A 208 -9.08 -12.88 15.49
C LYS A 208 -9.65 -11.86 14.48
N ILE A 209 -9.08 -11.80 13.27
CA ILE A 209 -9.52 -10.89 12.21
C ILE A 209 -10.68 -11.57 11.47
N GLU A 210 -11.90 -11.16 11.77
CA GLU A 210 -13.12 -11.70 11.15
C GLU A 210 -13.48 -11.03 9.83
N THR A 211 -12.84 -9.90 9.48
CA THR A 211 -13.08 -9.20 8.21
C THR A 211 -12.70 -10.11 7.03
N GLU A 212 -13.63 -10.31 6.08
CA GLU A 212 -13.33 -11.04 4.84
C GLU A 212 -12.13 -10.38 4.13
N THR A 213 -11.06 -11.15 3.94
CA THR A 213 -9.79 -10.60 3.45
C THR A 213 -9.23 -11.43 2.31
N LEU A 214 -8.89 -10.78 1.20
CA LEU A 214 -8.19 -11.37 0.07
C LEU A 214 -6.72 -10.92 0.07
N VAL A 215 -5.79 -11.84 0.25
CA VAL A 215 -4.37 -11.61 0.06
C VAL A 215 -4.01 -11.92 -1.38
N ILE A 216 -3.39 -10.96 -2.10
CA ILE A 216 -2.90 -11.15 -3.48
C ILE A 216 -1.40 -10.94 -3.50
N CYS A 217 -0.64 -11.91 -4.00
CA CYS A 217 0.81 -11.81 -4.11
C CYS A 217 1.34 -12.33 -5.43
N GLY A 218 2.56 -11.96 -5.77
CA GLY A 218 3.31 -12.53 -6.87
C GLY A 218 4.29 -13.58 -6.37
N ALA A 219 4.39 -14.73 -7.07
CA ALA A 219 5.37 -15.76 -6.72
C ALA A 219 6.83 -15.32 -6.91
N GLN A 220 7.04 -14.20 -7.62
CA GLN A 220 8.35 -13.57 -7.84
C GLN A 220 8.49 -12.26 -7.03
N ASP A 221 7.70 -12.09 -5.99
CA ASP A 221 7.93 -11.05 -4.97
C ASP A 221 9.01 -11.55 -4.01
N TYR A 222 10.12 -10.83 -3.94
CA TYR A 222 11.26 -11.22 -3.11
C TYR A 222 11.37 -10.42 -1.82
N TYR A 223 10.46 -9.49 -1.56
CA TYR A 223 10.39 -8.75 -0.30
C TYR A 223 9.89 -9.63 0.84
N TRP A 224 8.89 -10.48 0.55
CA TRP A 224 8.29 -11.45 1.47
C TRP A 224 8.53 -12.87 0.98
N THR A 225 8.40 -13.85 1.87
CA THR A 225 8.36 -15.25 1.47
C THR A 225 6.94 -15.69 1.14
N LEU A 226 6.80 -16.75 0.33
CA LEU A 226 5.49 -17.29 -0.03
C LEU A 226 4.74 -17.83 1.20
N GLU A 227 5.50 -18.36 2.17
CA GLU A 227 4.97 -18.84 3.44
C GLU A 227 4.35 -17.72 4.27
N MET A 228 4.94 -16.50 4.24
CA MET A 228 4.38 -15.35 4.95
C MET A 228 3.04 -14.92 4.35
N PHE A 229 2.89 -14.90 3.02
CA PHE A 229 1.61 -14.63 2.37
C PHE A 229 0.57 -15.68 2.70
N ALA A 230 0.95 -16.97 2.64
CA ALA A 230 0.09 -18.08 2.97
C ALA A 230 -0.33 -18.05 4.44
N GLU A 231 0.61 -17.83 5.37
CA GLU A 231 0.31 -17.68 6.79
C GLU A 231 -0.63 -16.50 7.06
N THR A 232 -0.42 -15.36 6.39
CA THR A 232 -1.30 -14.18 6.52
C THR A 232 -2.73 -14.53 6.12
N ALA A 233 -2.92 -15.17 4.97
CA ALA A 233 -4.25 -15.50 4.49
C ALA A 233 -4.92 -16.60 5.32
N PHE A 234 -4.23 -17.73 5.57
CA PHE A 234 -4.88 -18.91 6.10
C PHE A 234 -5.02 -18.93 7.63
N ARG A 235 -4.37 -18.02 8.35
CA ARG A 235 -4.64 -17.84 9.78
C ARG A 235 -5.83 -16.94 10.07
N MET A 236 -6.29 -16.14 9.11
CA MET A 236 -7.53 -15.36 9.24
C MET A 236 -8.74 -16.27 8.98
N PRO A 237 -9.82 -16.25 9.81
CA PRO A 237 -11.01 -17.11 9.64
C PRO A 237 -11.64 -17.01 8.24
N HIS A 238 -11.66 -15.83 7.65
CA HIS A 238 -12.23 -15.56 6.32
C HIS A 238 -11.17 -15.07 5.32
N GLY A 239 -9.91 -15.50 5.52
CA GLY A 239 -8.81 -15.15 4.64
C GLY A 239 -8.75 -16.04 3.38
N ARG A 240 -8.46 -15.43 2.23
CA ARG A 240 -8.26 -16.09 0.94
C ARG A 240 -6.93 -15.68 0.34
N LEU A 241 -6.30 -16.53 -0.46
CA LEU A 241 -5.03 -16.25 -1.14
C LEU A 241 -5.17 -16.43 -2.64
N ILE A 242 -4.72 -15.42 -3.40
CA ILE A 242 -4.46 -15.54 -4.84
C ILE A 242 -2.97 -15.27 -5.06
N MET A 243 -2.29 -16.18 -5.74
CA MET A 243 -0.87 -16.06 -6.09
C MET A 243 -0.70 -16.03 -7.61
N TYR A 244 -0.08 -14.99 -8.11
CA TYR A 244 0.25 -14.88 -9.54
C TYR A 244 1.64 -15.46 -9.82
N PRO A 245 1.74 -16.59 -10.55
CA PRO A 245 3.00 -17.35 -10.66
C PRO A 245 4.12 -16.58 -11.36
N ASN A 246 3.78 -15.68 -12.28
CA ASN A 246 4.75 -14.92 -13.10
C ASN A 246 4.78 -13.41 -12.76
N ARG A 247 4.41 -13.06 -11.53
CA ARG A 247 4.39 -11.66 -11.07
C ARG A 247 5.32 -11.47 -9.88
N GLY A 248 5.94 -10.29 -9.81
CA GLY A 248 6.69 -9.82 -8.67
C GLY A 248 5.84 -8.91 -7.77
N HIS A 249 6.49 -7.95 -7.13
CA HIS A 249 5.88 -7.04 -6.14
C HIS A 249 4.73 -6.17 -6.69
N ALA A 250 4.78 -5.78 -7.95
CA ALA A 250 3.76 -4.89 -8.55
C ALA A 250 2.53 -5.66 -9.07
N VAL A 251 1.92 -6.53 -8.24
CA VAL A 251 0.74 -7.34 -8.62
C VAL A 251 -0.45 -6.51 -9.08
N VAL A 252 -0.57 -5.28 -8.59
CA VAL A 252 -1.64 -4.33 -8.95
C VAL A 252 -1.64 -3.95 -10.43
N THR A 253 -0.55 -4.25 -11.16
CA THR A 253 -0.44 -4.03 -12.61
C THR A 253 -0.76 -5.28 -13.43
N ALA A 254 -1.08 -6.39 -12.78
CA ALA A 254 -1.45 -7.63 -13.48
C ALA A 254 -2.82 -7.47 -14.15
N PRO A 255 -3.01 -7.98 -15.40
CA PRO A 255 -4.29 -7.89 -16.09
C PRO A 255 -5.44 -8.53 -15.32
N GLU A 256 -5.16 -9.61 -14.59
CA GLU A 256 -6.12 -10.38 -13.79
C GLU A 256 -6.55 -9.65 -12.50
N PHE A 257 -5.71 -8.76 -11.99
CA PHE A 257 -5.86 -8.14 -10.66
C PHE A 257 -7.23 -7.48 -10.45
N VAL A 258 -7.68 -6.70 -11.42
CA VAL A 258 -8.95 -5.97 -11.33
C VAL A 258 -10.15 -6.91 -11.29
N LEU A 259 -10.10 -8.00 -12.06
CA LEU A 259 -11.16 -9.00 -12.10
C LEU A 259 -11.25 -9.76 -10.77
N ASP A 260 -10.10 -10.21 -10.24
CA ASP A 260 -10.04 -10.94 -8.97
C ASP A 260 -10.50 -10.07 -7.79
N VAL A 261 -10.02 -8.81 -7.73
CA VAL A 261 -10.47 -7.83 -6.73
C VAL A 261 -11.97 -7.58 -6.85
N SER A 262 -12.48 -7.32 -8.06
CA SER A 262 -13.90 -7.03 -8.26
C SER A 262 -14.77 -8.24 -7.94
N ALA A 263 -14.37 -9.45 -8.30
CA ALA A 263 -15.10 -10.67 -7.97
C ALA A 263 -15.17 -10.90 -6.46
N PHE A 264 -14.07 -10.69 -5.75
CA PHE A 264 -14.02 -10.86 -4.30
C PHE A 264 -14.87 -9.82 -3.56
N LEU A 265 -14.75 -8.54 -3.92
CA LEU A 265 -15.45 -7.46 -3.20
C LEU A 265 -16.97 -7.53 -3.38
N ARG A 266 -17.45 -8.09 -4.50
CA ARG A 266 -18.89 -8.22 -4.80
C ARG A 266 -19.52 -9.56 -4.41
N ALA A 267 -18.72 -10.57 -4.07
CA ALA A 267 -19.23 -11.84 -3.56
C ALA A 267 -19.82 -11.69 -2.17
#